data_a0173f7fe3a61e1759a47202ca814996
#
_entry.id   a0173f7fe3a61e1759a47202ca814996
#
_cell.length_a   1.000
_cell.length_b   1.000
_cell.length_c   1.000
_cell.angle_alpha   90.00
_cell.angle_beta   90.00
_cell.angle_gamma   90.00
#
_symmetry.space_group_name_H-M   'P 1'
#
loop_
_entity.id
_entity.type
_entity.pdbx_description
1 polymer ?
#
loop_
_entity_poly.entity_id
_entity_poly.type
_entity_poly.pdbx_seq_one_letter_code
_entity_poly.pdbx_strand_id
1 'polypeptide(L)'
;GERFEPPAPAARLDVVGEFFDLVLTEMLPYHRRFAHRWDEYRFSNRARLEHAEQRAMTAEEYVASQCGRAEDTAAWLDWFAEHRIDAVVEPTIPIVAPLRGRGYEEPFGDLDDLSLTHYWDWTGLPVVSLPSGVGQRSGLPVSVSLIGRPGAEWDLLSWGTALQDELGTVSP
;
A
#
# COMPACT_ATOMS: atom_id res chain seq x y z
N GLY A 1 25.01 -11.84 -6.84
CA GLY A 1 24.40 -11.24 -5.66
C GLY A 1 23.88 -12.33 -4.75
N GLU A 2 23.86 -12.04 -3.49
CA GLU A 2 23.23 -12.91 -2.49
C GLU A 2 21.71 -12.83 -2.65
N ARG A 3 21.02 -13.91 -2.34
CA ARG A 3 19.55 -13.95 -2.26
C ARG A 3 19.15 -14.07 -0.80
N PHE A 4 18.25 -13.21 -0.39
CA PHE A 4 17.64 -13.27 0.93
C PHE A 4 16.13 -13.52 0.74
N GLU A 5 15.60 -14.46 1.52
CA GLU A 5 14.15 -14.62 1.60
C GLU A 5 13.58 -13.45 2.41
N PRO A 6 12.49 -12.83 1.96
CA PRO A 6 11.82 -11.80 2.75
C PRO A 6 11.32 -12.39 4.07
N PRO A 7 11.07 -11.58 5.11
CA PRO A 7 10.55 -12.08 6.37
C PRO A 7 9.20 -12.77 6.18
N ALA A 8 8.87 -13.73 7.02
CA ALA A 8 7.64 -14.53 6.93
C ALA A 8 6.35 -13.70 6.73
N PRO A 9 6.19 -12.52 7.40
CA PRO A 9 5.03 -11.67 7.17
C PRO A 9 4.83 -11.22 5.72
N ALA A 10 5.91 -11.06 4.95
CA ALA A 10 5.82 -10.67 3.54
C ALA A 10 5.11 -11.71 2.65
N ALA A 11 5.03 -12.95 3.09
CA ALA A 11 4.33 -14.02 2.39
C ALA A 11 2.84 -14.13 2.77
N ARG A 12 2.36 -13.32 3.72
CA ARG A 12 0.96 -13.34 4.17
C ARG A 12 0.07 -12.65 3.13
N LEU A 13 -0.74 -13.43 2.43
CA LEU A 13 -1.75 -12.91 1.50
C LEU A 13 -2.99 -12.35 2.20
N ASP A 14 -3.21 -12.69 3.46
CA ASP A 14 -4.34 -12.26 4.28
C ASP A 14 -4.17 -10.83 4.85
N VAL A 15 -2.96 -10.28 4.83
CA VAL A 15 -2.70 -8.89 5.27
C VAL A 15 -3.59 -7.87 4.54
N VAL A 16 -3.90 -8.10 3.27
CA VAL A 16 -4.78 -7.20 2.51
C VAL A 16 -6.16 -7.11 3.12
N GLY A 17 -6.76 -8.24 3.52
CA GLY A 17 -8.05 -8.29 4.19
C GLY A 17 -8.01 -7.60 5.56
N GLU A 18 -7.01 -7.92 6.38
CA GLU A 18 -6.82 -7.30 7.70
C GLU A 18 -6.59 -5.78 7.59
N PHE A 19 -5.81 -5.34 6.60
CA PHE A 19 -5.58 -3.93 6.33
C PHE A 19 -6.89 -3.21 6.00
N PHE A 20 -7.70 -3.77 5.11
CA PHE A 20 -8.98 -3.16 4.76
C PHE A 20 -9.94 -3.11 5.95
N ASP A 21 -10.08 -4.16 6.72
CA ASP A 21 -10.93 -4.18 7.90
C ASP A 21 -10.49 -3.12 8.93
N LEU A 22 -9.19 -2.96 9.12
CA LEU A 22 -8.62 -1.93 9.99
C LEU A 22 -8.92 -0.53 9.45
N VAL A 23 -8.58 -0.25 8.20
CA VAL A 23 -8.80 1.06 7.56
C VAL A 23 -10.27 1.44 7.56
N LEU A 24 -11.16 0.52 7.21
CA LEU A 24 -12.60 0.76 7.21
C LEU A 24 -13.11 1.05 8.62
N THR A 25 -12.60 0.35 9.63
CA THR A 25 -12.95 0.59 11.04
C THR A 25 -12.48 1.97 11.49
N GLU A 26 -11.25 2.37 11.14
CA GLU A 26 -10.68 3.67 11.53
C GLU A 26 -11.31 4.86 10.80
N MET A 27 -11.63 4.72 9.52
CA MET A 27 -12.22 5.81 8.74
C MET A 27 -13.69 6.06 9.07
N LEU A 28 -14.43 5.03 9.50
CA LEU A 28 -15.87 5.09 9.71
C LEU A 28 -16.31 6.20 10.69
N PRO A 29 -15.70 6.39 11.88
CA PRO A 29 -16.08 7.46 12.80
C PRO A 29 -15.96 8.87 12.20
N TYR A 30 -14.96 9.07 11.34
CA TYR A 30 -14.80 10.34 10.64
C TYR A 30 -15.92 10.54 9.62
N HIS A 31 -16.18 9.56 8.77
CA HIS A 31 -17.18 9.65 7.70
C HIS A 31 -18.63 9.66 8.21
N ARG A 32 -18.92 9.06 9.36
CA ARG A 32 -20.23 9.16 10.04
C ARG A 32 -20.68 10.60 10.30
N ARG A 33 -19.73 11.51 10.49
CA ARG A 33 -20.01 12.95 10.65
C ARG A 33 -20.68 13.55 9.42
N PHE A 34 -20.51 12.91 8.26
CA PHE A 34 -21.03 13.31 6.96
C PHE A 34 -22.04 12.32 6.39
N ALA A 35 -22.65 11.47 7.23
CA ALA A 35 -23.58 10.43 6.79
C ALA A 35 -24.76 10.97 5.98
N HIS A 36 -25.20 12.22 6.27
CA HIS A 36 -26.26 12.91 5.54
C HIS A 36 -25.88 13.29 4.10
N ARG A 37 -24.63 13.06 3.71
CA ARG A 37 -24.09 13.36 2.38
C ARG A 37 -23.45 12.15 1.70
N TRP A 38 -23.65 10.94 2.18
CA TRP A 38 -23.05 9.75 1.57
C TRP A 38 -23.58 9.45 0.16
N ASP A 39 -24.74 9.98 -0.20
CA ASP A 39 -25.26 9.93 -1.56
C ASP A 39 -24.44 10.76 -2.57
N GLU A 40 -23.67 11.74 -2.09
CA GLU A 40 -22.74 12.52 -2.90
C GLU A 40 -21.38 11.81 -3.11
N TYR A 41 -21.11 10.72 -2.36
CA TYR A 41 -19.85 9.98 -2.47
C TYR A 41 -19.88 9.11 -3.74
N ARG A 42 -18.68 8.83 -4.27
CA ARG A 42 -18.57 7.83 -5.32
C ARG A 42 -19.16 6.50 -4.83
N PHE A 43 -19.76 5.77 -5.76
CA PHE A 43 -20.40 4.48 -5.44
C PHE A 43 -19.47 3.55 -4.65
N SER A 44 -18.21 3.39 -5.09
CA SER A 44 -17.23 2.51 -4.41
C SER A 44 -16.96 2.94 -2.96
N ASN A 45 -16.79 4.24 -2.71
CA ASN A 45 -16.54 4.75 -1.37
C ASN A 45 -17.75 4.60 -0.46
N ARG A 46 -18.95 4.86 -0.99
CA ARG A 46 -20.20 4.66 -0.26
C ARG A 46 -20.38 3.20 0.12
N ALA A 47 -20.18 2.28 -0.83
CA ALA A 47 -20.31 0.85 -0.58
C ALA A 47 -19.32 0.35 0.50
N ARG A 48 -18.08 0.87 0.51
CA ARG A 48 -17.10 0.57 1.57
C ARG A 48 -17.56 1.08 2.94
N LEU A 49 -18.12 2.27 3.02
CA LEU A 49 -18.66 2.82 4.27
C LEU A 49 -19.90 2.04 4.75
N GLU A 50 -20.80 1.68 3.86
CA GLU A 50 -21.96 0.83 4.17
C GLU A 50 -21.52 -0.57 4.64
N HIS A 51 -20.46 -1.12 4.05
CA HIS A 51 -19.85 -2.35 4.51
C HIS A 51 -19.23 -2.20 5.91
N ALA A 52 -18.49 -1.12 6.14
CA ALA A 52 -17.90 -0.82 7.44
C ALA A 52 -18.96 -0.67 8.56
N GLU A 53 -20.12 -0.09 8.25
CA GLU A 53 -21.25 -0.02 9.20
C GLU A 53 -21.75 -1.40 9.64
N GLN A 54 -21.64 -2.40 8.78
CA GLN A 54 -22.11 -3.76 9.05
C GLN A 54 -21.03 -4.64 9.67
N ARG A 55 -19.76 -4.35 9.44
CA ARG A 55 -18.62 -5.23 9.75
C ARG A 55 -17.46 -4.52 10.46
N ALA A 56 -17.72 -3.40 11.11
CA ALA A 56 -16.70 -2.77 11.94
C ALA A 56 -16.13 -3.77 12.96
N MET A 57 -14.81 -3.77 13.09
CA MET A 57 -14.12 -4.63 14.04
C MET A 57 -14.61 -4.38 15.47
N THR A 58 -14.67 -5.42 16.26
CA THR A 58 -14.78 -5.30 17.71
C THR A 58 -13.50 -4.68 18.28
N ALA A 59 -13.56 -4.20 19.53
CA ALA A 59 -12.37 -3.68 20.19
C ALA A 59 -11.27 -4.75 20.34
N GLU A 60 -11.65 -6.01 20.55
CA GLU A 60 -10.71 -7.13 20.67
C GLU A 60 -10.03 -7.40 19.33
N GLU A 61 -10.77 -7.49 18.23
CA GLU A 61 -10.24 -7.68 16.88
C GLU A 61 -9.32 -6.50 16.48
N TYR A 62 -9.71 -5.27 16.79
CA TYR A 62 -8.89 -4.10 16.52
C TYR A 62 -7.54 -4.16 17.27
N VAL A 63 -7.55 -4.51 18.55
CA VAL A 63 -6.32 -4.65 19.34
C VAL A 63 -5.45 -5.78 18.79
N ALA A 64 -6.03 -6.92 18.45
CA ALA A 64 -5.31 -8.05 17.85
C ALA A 64 -4.66 -7.65 16.52
N SER A 65 -5.38 -6.94 15.67
CA SER A 65 -4.86 -6.41 14.39
C SER A 65 -3.69 -5.44 14.60
N GLN A 66 -3.79 -4.52 15.55
CA GLN A 66 -2.68 -3.60 15.87
C GLN A 66 -1.45 -4.33 16.44
N CYS A 67 -1.63 -5.40 17.22
CA CYS A 67 -0.53 -6.24 17.67
C CYS A 67 0.15 -6.96 16.48
N GLY A 68 -0.64 -7.58 15.59
CA GLY A 68 -0.13 -8.23 14.38
C GLY A 68 0.65 -7.27 13.48
N ARG A 69 0.13 -6.05 13.32
CA ARG A 69 0.82 -4.97 12.60
C ARG A 69 2.19 -4.64 13.21
N ALA A 70 2.26 -4.55 14.54
CA ALA A 70 3.52 -4.27 15.24
C ALA A 70 4.53 -5.43 15.09
N GLU A 71 4.07 -6.67 15.13
CA GLU A 71 4.89 -7.87 14.92
C GLU A 71 5.45 -7.92 13.49
N ASP A 72 4.61 -7.66 12.48
CA ASP A 72 5.03 -7.63 11.08
C ASP A 72 6.07 -6.52 10.83
N THR A 73 5.84 -5.34 11.42
CA THR A 73 6.80 -4.23 11.34
C THR A 73 8.15 -4.62 11.97
N ALA A 74 8.13 -5.22 13.16
CA ALA A 74 9.35 -5.66 13.85
C ALA A 74 10.12 -6.70 13.02
N ALA A 75 9.43 -7.67 12.41
CA ALA A 75 10.05 -8.67 11.55
C ALA A 75 10.79 -8.04 10.36
N TRP A 76 10.24 -7.00 9.74
CA TRP A 76 10.92 -6.26 8.68
C TRP A 76 12.15 -5.51 9.19
N LEU A 77 12.07 -4.86 10.36
CA LEU A 77 13.20 -4.15 10.93
C LEU A 77 14.35 -5.07 11.25
N ASP A 78 14.05 -6.24 11.81
CA ASP A 78 15.04 -7.28 12.08
C ASP A 78 15.67 -7.80 10.77
N TRP A 79 14.88 -8.06 9.75
CA TRP A 79 15.34 -8.50 8.45
C TRP A 79 16.27 -7.48 7.77
N PHE A 80 15.91 -6.18 7.77
CA PHE A 80 16.77 -5.11 7.27
C PHE A 80 18.11 -5.08 8.01
N ALA A 81 18.09 -5.24 9.34
CA ALA A 81 19.29 -5.20 10.17
C ALA A 81 20.19 -6.43 9.95
N GLU A 82 19.61 -7.63 9.95
CA GLU A 82 20.32 -8.91 9.77
C GLU A 82 21.05 -8.97 8.43
N HIS A 83 20.35 -8.58 7.35
CA HIS A 83 20.88 -8.68 5.99
C HIS A 83 21.59 -7.41 5.52
N ARG A 84 21.64 -6.36 6.34
CA ARG A 84 22.27 -5.06 6.03
C ARG A 84 21.72 -4.45 4.74
N ILE A 85 20.41 -4.51 4.59
CA ILE A 85 19.72 -3.95 3.44
C ILE A 85 19.33 -2.51 3.76
N ASP A 86 19.64 -1.61 2.84
CA ASP A 86 19.34 -0.18 2.97
C ASP A 86 17.93 0.15 2.46
N ALA A 87 17.53 -0.46 1.35
CA ALA A 87 16.19 -0.31 0.79
C ALA A 87 15.74 -1.56 0.03
N VAL A 88 14.42 -1.78 0.02
CA VAL A 88 13.75 -2.70 -0.91
C VAL A 88 13.29 -1.91 -2.13
N VAL A 89 13.38 -2.50 -3.31
CA VAL A 89 12.90 -1.92 -4.56
C VAL A 89 11.89 -2.86 -5.17
N GLU A 90 10.70 -2.36 -5.46
CA GLU A 90 9.66 -3.14 -6.12
C GLU A 90 8.77 -2.28 -7.03
N PRO A 91 7.99 -2.87 -7.94
CA PRO A 91 6.96 -2.11 -8.65
C PRO A 91 5.98 -1.50 -7.65
N THR A 92 5.62 -0.22 -7.81
CA THR A 92 4.63 0.42 -6.94
C THR A 92 3.26 -0.23 -7.09
N ILE A 93 2.86 -0.49 -8.34
CA ILE A 93 1.65 -1.21 -8.69
C ILE A 93 2.00 -2.16 -9.84
N PRO A 94 1.55 -3.44 -9.80
CA PRO A 94 1.93 -4.44 -10.80
C PRO A 94 1.20 -4.29 -12.14
N ILE A 95 0.35 -3.29 -12.28
CA ILE A 95 -0.43 -3.02 -13.49
C ILE A 95 -0.30 -1.56 -13.91
N VAL A 96 -0.57 -1.27 -15.17
CA VAL A 96 -0.77 0.09 -15.67
C VAL A 96 -2.16 0.59 -15.30
N ALA A 97 -2.38 1.92 -15.35
CA ALA A 97 -3.68 2.51 -15.04
C ALA A 97 -4.81 1.79 -15.81
N PRO A 98 -5.88 1.34 -15.12
CA PRO A 98 -7.02 0.67 -15.75
C PRO A 98 -7.86 1.66 -16.56
N LEU A 99 -8.70 1.12 -17.44
CA LEU A 99 -9.69 1.92 -18.16
C LEU A 99 -10.70 2.52 -17.16
N ARG A 100 -11.13 3.76 -17.40
CA ARG A 100 -12.18 4.39 -16.62
C ARG A 100 -13.47 3.57 -16.68
N GLY A 101 -14.18 3.47 -15.56
CA GLY A 101 -15.48 2.80 -15.45
C GLY A 101 -15.39 1.29 -15.18
N ARG A 102 -14.25 0.63 -15.42
CA ARG A 102 -14.09 -0.79 -15.09
C ARG A 102 -13.04 -0.97 -14.00
N GLY A 103 -13.40 -1.66 -12.92
CA GLY A 103 -12.51 -1.95 -11.79
C GLY A 103 -12.28 -0.76 -10.84
N TYR A 104 -12.40 0.48 -11.33
CA TYR A 104 -12.23 1.68 -10.51
C TYR A 104 -13.52 2.07 -9.75
N GLU A 105 -14.66 1.62 -10.21
CA GLU A 105 -15.96 1.92 -9.60
C GLU A 105 -16.53 0.72 -8.84
N GLU A 106 -15.94 -0.46 -9.00
CA GLU A 106 -16.33 -1.65 -8.26
C GLU A 106 -15.65 -1.65 -6.89
N PRO A 107 -16.41 -1.58 -5.78
CA PRO A 107 -15.85 -1.75 -4.46
C PRO A 107 -15.38 -3.20 -4.29
N PHE A 108 -14.23 -3.40 -3.66
CA PHE A 108 -13.67 -4.73 -3.40
C PHE A 108 -13.40 -5.57 -4.66
N GLY A 109 -13.03 -4.90 -5.77
CA GLY A 109 -12.68 -5.60 -7.01
C GLY A 109 -11.24 -6.08 -7.04
N ASP A 110 -10.90 -6.88 -8.05
CA ASP A 110 -9.58 -7.51 -8.27
C ASP A 110 -8.39 -6.54 -8.21
N LEU A 111 -8.61 -5.24 -8.37
CA LEU A 111 -7.55 -4.23 -8.30
C LEU A 111 -7.07 -3.95 -6.87
N ASP A 112 -7.91 -4.15 -5.88
CA ASP A 112 -7.53 -4.00 -4.48
C ASP A 112 -6.55 -5.12 -4.09
N ASP A 113 -6.74 -6.33 -4.61
CA ASP A 113 -5.87 -7.49 -4.36
C ASP A 113 -4.51 -7.40 -5.07
N LEU A 114 -4.38 -6.56 -6.10
CA LEU A 114 -3.15 -6.37 -6.86
C LEU A 114 -2.25 -5.25 -6.33
N SER A 115 -2.65 -4.55 -5.28
CA SER A 115 -1.87 -3.43 -4.76
C SER A 115 -0.77 -3.91 -3.82
N LEU A 116 0.48 -3.63 -4.19
CA LEU A 116 1.63 -3.87 -3.32
C LEU A 116 1.74 -2.82 -2.20
N THR A 117 1.06 -1.67 -2.34
CA THR A 117 1.14 -0.56 -1.39
C THR A 117 0.50 -0.86 -0.03
N HIS A 118 -0.55 -1.68 0.00
CA HIS A 118 -1.25 -2.03 1.24
C HIS A 118 -0.33 -2.60 2.32
N TYR A 119 0.63 -3.40 1.90
CA TYR A 119 1.56 -4.04 2.81
C TYR A 119 2.47 -3.00 3.50
N TRP A 120 2.92 -1.99 2.77
CA TRP A 120 3.76 -0.92 3.32
C TRP A 120 2.94 0.07 4.15
N ASP A 121 1.69 0.30 3.78
CA ASP A 121 0.74 1.05 4.60
C ASP A 121 0.46 0.31 5.93
N TRP A 122 0.35 -1.03 5.88
CA TRP A 122 0.20 -1.87 7.06
C TRP A 122 1.40 -1.77 7.99
N THR A 123 2.61 -1.92 7.48
CA THR A 123 3.84 -1.85 8.29
C THR A 123 4.23 -0.44 8.71
N GLY A 124 3.75 0.58 7.99
CA GLY A 124 4.10 1.98 8.22
C GLY A 124 5.55 2.32 7.87
N LEU A 125 6.22 1.49 7.06
CA LEU A 125 7.57 1.76 6.59
C LEU A 125 7.56 2.91 5.57
N PRO A 126 8.59 3.79 5.57
CA PRO A 126 8.65 4.89 4.62
C PRO A 126 8.86 4.40 3.19
N VAL A 127 8.11 4.98 2.26
CA VAL A 127 8.13 4.64 0.83
C VAL A 127 8.27 5.89 -0.02
N VAL A 128 9.16 5.83 -1.01
CA VAL A 128 9.24 6.82 -2.09
C VAL A 128 8.92 6.13 -3.41
N SER A 129 7.92 6.63 -4.11
CA SER A 129 7.52 6.12 -5.44
C SER A 129 8.03 7.05 -6.55
N LEU A 130 8.64 6.44 -7.58
CA LEU A 130 9.29 7.16 -8.67
C LEU A 130 8.79 6.67 -10.03
N PRO A 131 8.61 7.57 -11.01
CA PRO A 131 8.40 7.16 -12.40
C PRO A 131 9.60 6.32 -12.89
N SER A 132 9.33 5.15 -13.48
CA SER A 132 10.38 4.24 -13.96
C SER A 132 10.29 3.91 -15.45
N GLY A 133 9.37 4.53 -16.16
CA GLY A 133 9.19 4.33 -17.58
C GLY A 133 7.74 4.24 -18.01
N VAL A 134 7.50 3.58 -19.13
CA VAL A 134 6.16 3.35 -19.70
C VAL A 134 5.97 1.87 -20.02
N GLY A 135 4.76 1.39 -19.83
CA GLY A 135 4.38 0.03 -20.20
C GLY A 135 4.51 -0.18 -21.70
N GLN A 136 5.29 -1.19 -22.13
CA GLN A 136 5.64 -1.44 -23.53
C GLN A 136 4.44 -1.56 -24.48
N ARG A 137 3.30 -2.10 -23.99
CA ARG A 137 2.09 -2.30 -24.79
C ARG A 137 1.10 -1.15 -24.67
N SER A 138 1.08 -0.47 -23.54
CA SER A 138 0.07 0.55 -23.24
C SER A 138 0.55 1.99 -23.49
N GLY A 139 1.87 2.23 -23.42
CA GLY A 139 2.44 3.57 -23.37
C GLY A 139 2.13 4.35 -22.09
N LEU A 140 1.44 3.73 -21.11
CA LEU A 140 1.08 4.38 -19.86
C LEU A 140 2.23 4.34 -18.86
N PRO A 141 2.37 5.38 -18.01
CA PRO A 141 3.42 5.42 -16.99
C PRO A 141 3.39 4.23 -16.04
N VAL A 142 4.57 3.79 -15.63
CA VAL A 142 4.80 2.81 -14.58
C VAL A 142 5.79 3.37 -13.57
N SER A 143 5.78 2.85 -12.35
CA SER A 143 6.59 3.34 -11.24
C SER A 143 7.21 2.21 -10.42
N VAL A 144 8.31 2.54 -9.74
CA VAL A 144 8.94 1.72 -8.72
C VAL A 144 8.87 2.42 -7.38
N SER A 145 8.82 1.64 -6.32
CA SER A 145 8.90 2.10 -4.94
C SER A 145 10.24 1.72 -4.32
N LEU A 146 10.80 2.65 -3.56
CA LEU A 146 11.90 2.43 -2.64
C LEU A 146 11.33 2.41 -1.23
N ILE A 147 11.53 1.33 -0.51
CA ILE A 147 11.03 1.12 0.85
C ILE A 147 12.22 1.03 1.80
N GLY A 148 12.21 1.77 2.89
CA GLY A 148 13.29 1.80 3.84
C GLY A 148 12.84 1.65 5.29
N ARG A 149 13.82 1.74 6.19
CA ARG A 149 13.56 1.74 7.65
C ARG A 149 13.03 3.09 8.10
N PRO A 150 12.25 3.15 9.19
CA PRO A 150 11.90 4.42 9.82
C PRO A 150 13.16 5.27 10.11
N GLY A 151 13.11 6.54 9.76
CA GLY A 151 14.23 7.46 9.86
C GLY A 151 15.13 7.52 8.61
N ALA A 152 14.90 6.66 7.60
CA ALA A 152 15.63 6.67 6.33
C ALA A 152 14.96 7.55 5.25
N GLU A 153 13.98 8.37 5.58
CA GLU A 153 13.20 9.17 4.63
C GLU A 153 14.08 10.07 3.76
N TRP A 154 15.10 10.71 4.35
CA TRP A 154 16.04 11.55 3.61
C TRP A 154 16.97 10.76 2.69
N ASP A 155 17.39 9.57 3.11
CA ASP A 155 18.19 8.68 2.29
C ASP A 155 17.37 8.18 1.10
N LEU A 156 16.12 7.76 1.33
CA LEU A 156 15.19 7.35 0.27
C LEU A 156 14.94 8.47 -0.75
N LEU A 157 14.75 9.70 -0.31
CA LEU A 157 14.60 10.85 -1.20
C LEU A 157 15.87 11.11 -2.02
N SER A 158 17.04 10.98 -1.39
CA SER A 158 18.34 11.16 -2.04
C SER A 158 18.58 10.09 -3.09
N TRP A 159 18.37 8.81 -2.75
CA TRP A 159 18.51 7.70 -3.68
C TRP A 159 17.47 7.77 -4.79
N GLY A 160 16.24 8.16 -4.43
CA GLY A 160 15.16 8.37 -5.40
C GLY A 160 15.51 9.43 -6.43
N THR A 161 16.08 10.55 -6.00
CA THR A 161 16.56 11.61 -6.92
C THR A 161 17.65 11.08 -7.86
N ALA A 162 18.65 10.39 -7.31
CA ALA A 162 19.72 9.81 -8.11
C ALA A 162 19.20 8.78 -9.13
N LEU A 163 18.27 7.92 -8.69
CA LEU A 163 17.65 6.94 -9.58
C LEU A 163 16.82 7.61 -10.68
N GLN A 164 16.09 8.67 -10.37
CA GLN A 164 15.31 9.42 -11.34
C GLN A 164 16.19 10.10 -12.40
N ASP A 165 17.34 10.63 -12.00
CA ASP A 165 18.32 11.21 -12.91
C ASP A 165 18.85 10.18 -13.92
N GLU A 166 19.10 8.95 -13.48
CA GLU A 166 19.53 7.83 -14.33
C GLU A 166 18.41 7.29 -15.24
N LEU A 167 17.19 7.19 -14.74
CA LEU A 167 16.04 6.71 -15.50
C LEU A 167 15.53 7.73 -16.53
N GLY A 168 15.85 8.99 -16.34
CA GLY A 168 15.34 10.10 -17.13
C GLY A 168 13.88 10.46 -16.79
N THR A 169 13.45 11.64 -17.25
CA THR A 169 12.05 12.07 -17.08
C THR A 169 11.16 11.33 -18.06
N VAL A 170 10.18 10.61 -17.53
CA VAL A 170 9.09 10.07 -18.34
C VAL A 170 8.19 11.25 -18.75
N SER A 171 8.35 11.74 -19.98
CA SER A 171 7.38 12.68 -20.53
C SER A 171 6.12 11.92 -20.94
N PRO A 172 4.94 12.41 -20.58
CA PRO A 172 3.66 11.82 -20.99
C PRO A 172 3.43 11.92 -22.50
#